data_7a5c8b6be3ac8f5e975abdf429b8115f
#
_entry.id   7a5c8b6be3ac8f5e975abdf429b8115f
#
_cell.length_a   1.000
_cell.length_b   1.000
_cell.length_c   1.000
_cell.angle_alpha   90.00
_cell.angle_beta   90.00
_cell.angle_gamma   90.00
#
_symmetry.space_group_name_H-M   'P 1'
#
loop_
_entity.id
_entity.type
_entity.pdbx_description
1 polymer ?
#
loop_
_entity_poly.entity_id
_entity_poly.type
_entity_poly.pdbx_seq_one_letter_code
_entity_poly.pdbx_strand_id
1 'polypeptide(L)'
;ILQKAFAGQNISFKINKNHIILKKYALQSSKKSFTLNGYVLDSISKETLIGANIYDQKNGVGTTTNPFGYFSITLPEGGTKLNFSYIGYAVKQVSLHLWKDTMLTIQLHNDNQLNEVIILSDKPETGIQSSRMGASSIPIPHIKNTPALMSEADVLKSIQLLPGVQNGMNGTSGLYVRGGGPDQNLYLLDGVPLYNVDHTLGLLSVFTPEAVKKVDLYKSSFPARFGGRLSSIVDVRTNDGNMQHYHGSLTIGLLTSHLQFEGPIWKDHTSFIICLLYTSPSPR
;
A
#
# COMPACT_ATOMS: atom_id res chain seq x y z
N ILE A 1 28.29 -12.38 52.36
CA ILE A 1 27.07 -11.76 52.96
C ILE A 1 26.12 -11.26 51.89
N LEU A 2 26.56 -10.44 50.95
CA LEU A 2 25.68 -9.87 49.89
C LEU A 2 25.06 -10.93 48.99
N GLN A 3 25.76 -12.00 48.64
CA GLN A 3 25.18 -13.11 47.86
C GLN A 3 24.04 -13.83 48.59
N LYS A 4 24.14 -13.96 49.91
CA LYS A 4 23.08 -14.54 50.73
C LYS A 4 21.89 -13.57 50.92
N ALA A 5 22.18 -12.28 51.03
CA ALA A 5 21.16 -11.24 51.23
C ALA A 5 20.24 -11.07 50.02
N PHE A 6 20.74 -11.28 48.78
CA PHE A 6 19.99 -11.16 47.53
C PHE A 6 19.67 -12.50 46.89
N ALA A 7 19.91 -13.61 47.57
CA ALA A 7 19.52 -14.94 47.10
C ALA A 7 17.97 -15.02 46.95
N GLY A 8 17.52 -15.33 45.77
CA GLY A 8 16.06 -15.37 45.43
C GLY A 8 15.46 -14.04 45.00
N GLN A 9 16.22 -12.95 44.97
CA GLN A 9 15.76 -11.66 44.43
C GLN A 9 16.40 -11.42 43.06
N ASN A 10 15.61 -10.84 42.12
CA ASN A 10 16.09 -10.52 40.77
C ASN A 10 16.98 -9.28 40.75
N ILE A 11 18.06 -9.30 41.54
CA ILE A 11 18.99 -8.19 41.71
C ILE A 11 20.42 -8.69 41.46
N SER A 12 21.15 -8.04 40.53
CA SER A 12 22.61 -8.18 40.46
C SER A 12 23.27 -7.05 41.22
N PHE A 13 24.42 -7.35 41.80
CA PHE A 13 25.24 -6.32 42.40
C PHE A 13 26.66 -6.33 41.79
N LYS A 14 27.23 -5.15 41.68
CA LYS A 14 28.64 -4.97 41.30
C LYS A 14 29.28 -4.06 42.32
N ILE A 15 30.38 -4.52 42.87
CA ILE A 15 31.20 -3.73 43.83
C ILE A 15 32.21 -2.95 43.02
N ASN A 16 32.22 -1.64 43.16
CA ASN A 16 33.20 -0.76 42.55
C ASN A 16 33.80 0.13 43.63
N LYS A 17 35.03 -0.20 44.07
CA LYS A 17 35.70 0.44 45.21
C LYS A 17 34.80 0.47 46.47
N ASN A 18 34.32 1.63 46.87
CA ASN A 18 33.48 1.81 48.05
C ASN A 18 31.97 1.85 47.76
N HIS A 19 31.51 1.58 46.52
CA HIS A 19 30.12 1.63 46.13
C HIS A 19 29.61 0.26 45.70
N ILE A 20 28.39 -0.08 46.13
CA ILE A 20 27.66 -1.25 45.68
C ILE A 20 26.57 -0.78 44.71
N ILE A 21 26.71 -1.17 43.46
CA ILE A 21 25.71 -0.85 42.41
C ILE A 21 24.75 -2.03 42.33
N LEU A 22 23.49 -1.78 42.65
CA LEU A 22 22.41 -2.77 42.51
C LEU A 22 21.67 -2.53 41.18
N LYS A 23 21.51 -3.58 40.41
CA LYS A 23 20.74 -3.56 39.18
C LYS A 23 19.67 -4.64 39.23
N LYS A 24 18.40 -4.22 39.08
CA LYS A 24 17.26 -5.14 39.00
C LYS A 24 17.24 -5.79 37.61
N TYR A 25 17.25 -7.12 37.56
CA TYR A 25 16.95 -7.82 36.32
C TYR A 25 15.44 -7.84 36.13
N ALA A 26 14.97 -7.35 35.02
CA ALA A 26 13.70 -7.82 34.52
C ALA A 26 13.94 -9.26 34.04
N LEU A 27 13.32 -10.24 34.65
CA LEU A 27 13.19 -11.57 34.05
C LEU A 27 12.45 -11.35 32.73
N GLN A 28 13.18 -11.27 31.63
CA GLN A 28 12.60 -11.48 30.32
C GLN A 28 12.15 -12.94 30.30
N SER A 29 10.89 -13.17 30.67
CA SER A 29 10.19 -14.37 30.28
C SER A 29 10.32 -14.39 28.75
N SER A 30 11.10 -15.30 28.21
CA SER A 30 11.15 -15.57 26.77
C SER A 30 9.80 -16.19 26.40
N LYS A 31 8.78 -15.33 26.21
CA LYS A 31 7.52 -15.77 25.63
C LYS A 31 7.86 -16.33 24.27
N LYS A 32 7.51 -17.57 24.04
CA LYS A 32 7.62 -18.18 22.71
C LYS A 32 6.86 -17.27 21.74
N SER A 33 7.46 -17.01 20.59
CA SER A 33 6.84 -16.22 19.54
C SER A 33 6.63 -17.10 18.32
N PHE A 34 5.53 -16.90 17.64
CA PHE A 34 5.18 -17.65 16.44
C PHE A 34 4.92 -16.67 15.30
N THR A 35 5.23 -17.10 14.08
CA THR A 35 5.01 -16.32 12.88
C THR A 35 3.67 -16.67 12.25
N LEU A 36 2.84 -15.67 12.10
CA LEU A 36 1.62 -15.73 11.30
C LEU A 36 1.91 -15.12 9.94
N ASN A 37 1.65 -15.86 8.89
CA ASN A 37 1.83 -15.40 7.53
C ASN A 37 0.64 -15.73 6.65
N GLY A 38 0.57 -15.17 5.45
CA GLY A 38 -0.50 -15.47 4.53
C GLY A 38 -0.79 -14.39 3.51
N TYR A 39 -1.98 -14.48 2.92
CA TYR A 39 -2.41 -13.59 1.85
C TYR A 39 -3.71 -12.87 2.23
N VAL A 40 -3.82 -11.62 1.77
CA VAL A 40 -5.07 -10.85 1.85
C VAL A 40 -5.62 -10.68 0.44
N LEU A 41 -6.85 -11.13 0.23
CA LEU A 41 -7.53 -11.17 -1.07
C LEU A 41 -8.83 -10.37 -1.03
N ASP A 42 -9.26 -9.90 -2.17
CA ASP A 42 -10.65 -9.48 -2.39
C ASP A 42 -11.58 -10.69 -2.33
N SER A 43 -12.74 -10.55 -1.72
CA SER A 43 -13.70 -11.65 -1.56
C SER A 43 -14.40 -12.05 -2.86
N ILE A 44 -14.54 -11.11 -3.80
CA ILE A 44 -15.28 -11.27 -5.05
C ILE A 44 -14.32 -11.67 -6.17
N SER A 45 -13.30 -10.84 -6.43
CA SER A 45 -12.36 -11.06 -7.54
C SER A 45 -11.27 -12.08 -7.22
N LYS A 46 -11.01 -12.37 -5.94
CA LYS A 46 -9.88 -13.15 -5.42
C LYS A 46 -8.51 -12.53 -5.72
N GLU A 47 -8.51 -11.30 -6.17
CA GLU A 47 -7.31 -10.52 -6.42
C GLU A 47 -6.59 -10.21 -5.11
N THR A 48 -5.25 -10.22 -5.14
CA THR A 48 -4.45 -9.91 -3.94
C THR A 48 -4.50 -8.43 -3.61
N LEU A 49 -4.66 -8.09 -2.34
CA LEU A 49 -4.71 -6.71 -1.87
C LEU A 49 -3.33 -6.23 -1.42
N ILE A 50 -2.77 -5.27 -2.17
CA ILE A 50 -1.43 -4.73 -1.96
C ILE A 50 -1.46 -3.59 -0.94
N GLY A 51 -0.70 -3.71 0.15
CA GLY A 51 -0.62 -2.67 1.18
C GLY A 51 -1.82 -2.67 2.13
N ALA A 52 -2.54 -3.79 2.22
CA ALA A 52 -3.52 -3.99 3.29
C ALA A 52 -2.82 -3.98 4.64
N ASN A 53 -3.40 -3.31 5.62
CA ASN A 53 -2.84 -3.18 6.96
C ASN A 53 -3.32 -4.34 7.84
N ILE A 54 -2.39 -4.94 8.55
CA ILE A 54 -2.63 -5.97 9.55
C ILE A 54 -2.11 -5.45 10.88
N TYR A 55 -2.97 -5.33 11.88
CA TYR A 55 -2.62 -4.74 13.16
C TYR A 55 -3.16 -5.56 14.33
N ASP A 56 -2.27 -5.87 15.29
CA ASP A 56 -2.64 -6.44 16.58
C ASP A 56 -2.76 -5.35 17.63
N GLN A 57 -3.98 -5.02 17.99
CA GLN A 57 -4.26 -3.97 18.98
C GLN A 57 -3.71 -4.30 20.37
N LYS A 58 -3.64 -5.58 20.74
CA LYS A 58 -3.17 -6.00 22.06
C LYS A 58 -1.68 -5.84 22.25
N ASN A 59 -0.90 -6.17 21.22
CA ASN A 59 0.56 -6.15 21.28
C ASN A 59 1.17 -4.89 20.66
N GLY A 60 0.36 -4.05 20.00
CA GLY A 60 0.83 -2.83 19.34
C GLY A 60 1.74 -3.10 18.15
N VAL A 61 1.62 -4.27 17.52
CA VAL A 61 2.46 -4.70 16.40
C VAL A 61 1.61 -4.76 15.13
N GLY A 62 2.16 -4.26 14.03
CA GLY A 62 1.48 -4.30 12.74
C GLY A 62 2.42 -4.55 11.58
N THR A 63 1.85 -4.97 10.47
CA THR A 63 2.54 -5.17 9.19
C THR A 63 1.61 -4.79 8.04
N THR A 64 2.15 -4.72 6.83
CA THR A 64 1.36 -4.49 5.61
C THR A 64 1.65 -5.58 4.59
N THR A 65 0.68 -5.86 3.72
CA THR A 65 0.89 -6.80 2.62
C THR A 65 1.90 -6.23 1.61
N ASN A 66 2.73 -7.11 1.07
CA ASN A 66 3.70 -6.80 0.02
C ASN A 66 3.01 -6.68 -1.37
N PRO A 67 3.74 -6.43 -2.48
CA PRO A 67 3.16 -6.36 -3.83
C PRO A 67 2.43 -7.62 -4.32
N PHE A 68 2.63 -8.74 -3.65
CA PHE A 68 1.95 -10.01 -3.94
C PHE A 68 0.81 -10.31 -2.98
N GLY A 69 0.39 -9.30 -2.16
CA GLY A 69 -0.66 -9.49 -1.16
C GLY A 69 -0.26 -10.36 0.04
N TYR A 70 1.02 -10.74 0.15
CA TYR A 70 1.54 -11.56 1.25
C TYR A 70 1.94 -10.72 2.44
N PHE A 71 1.62 -11.21 3.65
CA PHE A 71 2.05 -10.61 4.91
C PHE A 71 2.75 -11.63 5.81
N SER A 72 3.56 -11.12 6.73
CA SER A 72 4.18 -11.89 7.80
C SER A 72 4.28 -11.04 9.06
N ILE A 73 3.85 -11.57 10.18
CA ILE A 73 3.88 -10.91 11.49
C ILE A 73 4.24 -11.92 12.57
N THR A 74 5.20 -11.56 13.43
CA THR A 74 5.62 -12.39 14.55
C THR A 74 4.97 -11.89 15.84
N LEU A 75 4.26 -12.79 16.52
CA LEU A 75 3.44 -12.48 17.68
C LEU A 75 3.77 -13.45 18.83
N PRO A 76 3.62 -13.01 20.09
CA PRO A 76 3.83 -13.89 21.23
C PRO A 76 2.76 -15.00 21.28
N GLU A 77 3.13 -16.14 21.87
CA GLU A 77 2.21 -17.26 22.12
C GLU A 77 0.95 -16.81 22.88
N GLY A 78 -0.21 -17.28 22.44
CA GLY A 78 -1.49 -17.03 23.09
C GLY A 78 -2.55 -16.44 22.18
N GLY A 79 -3.60 -15.91 22.80
CA GLY A 79 -4.73 -15.29 22.10
C GLY A 79 -4.39 -13.91 21.58
N THR A 80 -4.60 -13.70 20.29
CA THR A 80 -4.43 -12.43 19.59
C THR A 80 -5.67 -12.08 18.77
N LYS A 81 -5.90 -10.76 18.58
CA LYS A 81 -6.97 -10.22 17.73
C LYS A 81 -6.34 -9.33 16.68
N LEU A 82 -6.39 -9.79 15.45
CA LEU A 82 -5.85 -9.08 14.31
C LEU A 82 -6.96 -8.36 13.55
N ASN A 83 -6.73 -7.10 13.27
CA ASN A 83 -7.56 -6.29 12.40
C ASN A 83 -6.90 -6.20 11.03
N PHE A 84 -7.65 -6.62 10.02
CA PHE A 84 -7.27 -6.49 8.61
C PHE A 84 -8.07 -5.35 8.02
N SER A 85 -7.38 -4.35 7.46
CA SER A 85 -8.03 -3.17 6.88
C SER A 85 -7.38 -2.80 5.55
N TYR A 86 -8.22 -2.37 4.61
CA TYR A 86 -7.80 -1.86 3.32
C TYR A 86 -8.76 -0.76 2.88
N ILE A 87 -8.27 0.23 2.11
CA ILE A 87 -9.06 1.36 1.68
C ILE A 87 -10.19 0.88 0.76
N GLY A 88 -11.44 1.24 1.08
CA GLY A 88 -12.63 0.80 0.32
C GLY A 88 -13.14 -0.58 0.71
N TYR A 89 -12.62 -1.18 1.79
CA TYR A 89 -13.03 -2.49 2.28
C TYR A 89 -13.45 -2.45 3.73
N ALA A 90 -14.42 -3.27 4.09
CA ALA A 90 -14.83 -3.45 5.48
C ALA A 90 -13.69 -4.04 6.31
N VAL A 91 -13.47 -3.47 7.50
CA VAL A 91 -12.46 -3.98 8.44
C VAL A 91 -12.87 -5.37 8.93
N LYS A 92 -11.97 -6.35 8.76
CA LYS A 92 -12.19 -7.71 9.22
C LYS A 92 -11.35 -8.00 10.46
N GLN A 93 -12.00 -8.36 11.56
CA GLN A 93 -11.33 -8.79 12.78
C GLN A 93 -11.27 -10.31 12.84
N VAL A 94 -10.07 -10.85 13.10
CA VAL A 94 -9.85 -12.30 13.25
C VAL A 94 -9.22 -12.56 14.62
N SER A 95 -9.87 -13.39 15.42
CA SER A 95 -9.36 -13.83 16.71
C SER A 95 -8.71 -15.20 16.56
N LEU A 96 -7.47 -15.33 16.99
CA LEU A 96 -6.66 -16.52 16.85
C LEU A 96 -5.96 -16.86 18.17
N HIS A 97 -5.65 -18.13 18.36
CA HIS A 97 -4.77 -18.58 19.42
C HIS A 97 -3.53 -19.22 18.80
N LEU A 98 -2.38 -18.54 18.95
CA LEU A 98 -1.12 -18.98 18.34
C LEU A 98 -0.37 -19.90 19.29
N TRP A 99 -0.08 -21.12 18.82
CA TRP A 99 0.81 -22.10 19.49
C TRP A 99 1.84 -22.70 18.52
N LYS A 100 1.76 -22.36 17.25
CA LYS A 100 2.68 -22.74 16.17
C LYS A 100 2.64 -21.70 15.05
N ASP A 101 3.63 -21.74 14.17
CA ASP A 101 3.61 -20.98 12.93
C ASP A 101 2.38 -21.37 12.11
N THR A 102 1.64 -20.37 11.63
CA THR A 102 0.35 -20.56 11.00
C THR A 102 0.26 -19.73 9.73
N MET A 103 -0.33 -20.30 8.70
CA MET A 103 -0.63 -19.60 7.44
C MET A 103 -2.14 -19.41 7.32
N LEU A 104 -2.55 -18.17 6.92
CA LEU A 104 -3.94 -17.79 6.75
C LEU A 104 -4.15 -17.06 5.43
N THR A 105 -5.28 -17.36 4.79
CA THR A 105 -5.78 -16.55 3.69
C THR A 105 -7.01 -15.78 4.16
N ILE A 106 -6.92 -14.46 4.10
CA ILE A 106 -7.96 -13.54 4.54
C ILE A 106 -8.63 -12.91 3.34
N GLN A 107 -9.95 -12.97 3.28
CA GLN A 107 -10.75 -12.31 2.25
C GLN A 107 -11.44 -11.10 2.87
N LEU A 108 -11.25 -9.92 2.25
CA LEU A 108 -11.94 -8.69 2.62
C LEU A 108 -13.09 -8.43 1.64
N HIS A 109 -14.20 -7.94 2.16
CA HIS A 109 -15.34 -7.53 1.36
C HIS A 109 -15.23 -6.05 1.04
N ASN A 110 -15.50 -5.70 -0.21
CA ASN A 110 -15.60 -4.30 -0.61
C ASN A 110 -16.79 -3.67 0.13
N ASP A 111 -16.53 -2.57 0.82
CA ASP A 111 -17.56 -1.78 1.50
C ASP A 111 -18.03 -0.67 0.56
N ASN A 112 -19.03 -0.99 -0.27
CA ASN A 112 -19.67 -0.02 -1.17
C ASN A 112 -20.65 0.89 -0.43
N GLN A 113 -20.83 0.73 0.87
CA GLN A 113 -21.61 1.67 1.67
C GLN A 113 -20.71 2.85 2.03
N LEU A 114 -21.00 4.00 1.42
CA LEU A 114 -20.58 5.29 1.92
C LEU A 114 -21.30 5.51 3.27
N ASN A 115 -20.87 4.81 4.29
CA ASN A 115 -21.19 5.19 5.64
C ASN A 115 -20.55 6.56 5.86
N GLU A 116 -21.40 7.53 6.16
CA GLU A 116 -21.00 8.84 6.64
C GLU A 116 -19.78 8.68 7.53
N VAL A 117 -18.64 9.21 7.10
CA VAL A 117 -17.41 9.17 7.87
C VAL A 117 -17.64 10.04 9.10
N ILE A 118 -18.11 9.45 10.18
CA ILE A 118 -18.00 10.05 11.50
C ILE A 118 -16.48 10.13 11.73
N ILE A 119 -15.94 11.32 11.51
CA ILE A 119 -14.57 11.66 11.88
C ILE A 119 -14.52 11.64 13.42
N LEU A 120 -14.40 10.45 13.98
CA LEU A 120 -13.85 10.33 15.30
C LEU A 120 -12.40 10.77 15.17
N SER A 121 -12.05 11.80 15.90
CA SER A 121 -10.75 12.48 15.93
C SER A 121 -9.60 11.61 16.48
N ASP A 122 -9.68 10.31 16.36
CA ASP A 122 -8.54 9.43 16.52
C ASP A 122 -7.83 9.37 15.16
N LYS A 123 -6.89 10.30 15.00
CA LYS A 123 -5.92 10.24 13.91
C LYS A 123 -5.39 8.82 13.86
N PRO A 124 -5.56 8.07 12.77
CA PRO A 124 -4.72 6.91 12.57
C PRO A 124 -3.29 7.45 12.59
N GLU A 125 -2.46 6.95 13.48
CA GLU A 125 -1.03 7.27 13.58
C GLU A 125 -0.28 6.74 12.35
N THR A 126 -0.75 7.09 11.17
CA THR A 126 -0.16 6.69 9.89
C THR A 126 1.11 7.47 9.54
N GLY A 127 1.44 8.50 10.35
CA GLY A 127 2.58 9.37 10.04
C GLY A 127 3.92 8.92 10.60
N ILE A 128 3.96 8.23 11.72
CA ILE A 128 5.21 8.05 12.50
C ILE A 128 5.72 6.60 12.50
N GLN A 129 4.85 5.61 12.31
CA GLN A 129 5.23 4.19 12.33
C GLN A 129 5.31 3.52 10.96
N SER A 130 4.92 4.19 9.87
CA SER A 130 5.17 3.61 8.55
C SER A 130 6.64 3.77 8.21
N SER A 131 7.34 2.68 7.99
CA SER A 131 8.73 2.64 7.49
C SER A 131 8.89 3.27 6.08
N ARG A 132 7.82 3.82 5.53
CA ARG A 132 7.74 4.45 4.20
C ARG A 132 7.60 5.97 4.32
N MET A 133 8.56 6.63 4.99
CA MET A 133 8.60 8.09 5.03
C MET A 133 8.65 8.67 3.60
N GLY A 134 7.78 9.66 3.33
CA GLY A 134 7.75 10.37 2.04
C GLY A 134 7.02 9.65 0.90
N ALA A 135 6.44 8.47 1.13
CA ALA A 135 5.56 7.79 0.18
C ALA A 135 4.10 8.25 0.36
N SER A 136 3.43 8.51 -0.75
CA SER A 136 1.98 8.77 -0.79
C SER A 136 1.34 7.74 -1.72
N SER A 137 0.38 6.97 -1.21
CA SER A 137 -0.38 6.01 -2.00
C SER A 137 -1.73 6.61 -2.38
N ILE A 138 -2.10 6.54 -3.64
CA ILE A 138 -3.37 7.05 -4.15
C ILE A 138 -4.26 5.86 -4.50
N PRO A 139 -5.40 5.69 -3.83
CA PRO A 139 -6.36 4.65 -4.17
C PRO A 139 -7.10 4.99 -5.48
N ILE A 140 -7.38 3.99 -6.28
CA ILE A 140 -8.04 4.13 -7.59
C ILE A 140 -9.42 4.83 -7.51
N PRO A 141 -10.29 4.57 -6.52
CA PRO A 141 -11.53 5.33 -6.39
C PRO A 141 -11.32 6.84 -6.31
N HIS A 142 -10.22 7.28 -5.70
CA HIS A 142 -9.87 8.69 -5.63
C HIS A 142 -9.48 9.25 -7.01
N ILE A 143 -8.74 8.48 -7.81
CA ILE A 143 -8.37 8.86 -9.19
C ILE A 143 -9.61 8.98 -10.06
N LYS A 144 -10.52 8.00 -10.01
CA LYS A 144 -11.76 7.99 -10.80
C LYS A 144 -12.74 9.13 -10.45
N ASN A 145 -12.74 9.56 -9.19
CA ASN A 145 -13.61 10.63 -8.69
C ASN A 145 -12.95 12.02 -8.78
N THR A 146 -11.70 12.10 -9.20
CA THR A 146 -11.02 13.39 -9.36
C THR A 146 -11.58 14.13 -10.57
N PRO A 147 -11.91 15.45 -10.45
CA PRO A 147 -12.35 16.24 -11.60
C PRO A 147 -11.31 16.18 -12.71
N ALA A 148 -11.74 15.72 -13.87
CA ALA A 148 -10.88 15.48 -15.00
C ALA A 148 -10.99 16.60 -16.04
N LEU A 149 -9.90 16.90 -16.70
CA LEU A 149 -9.91 17.78 -17.87
C LEU A 149 -10.66 17.04 -18.99
N MET A 150 -11.68 17.67 -19.57
CA MET A 150 -12.50 17.09 -20.64
C MET A 150 -13.19 15.77 -20.26
N SER A 151 -13.54 15.60 -18.98
CA SER A 151 -14.27 14.42 -18.46
C SER A 151 -13.48 13.09 -18.46
N GLU A 152 -12.16 13.13 -18.64
CA GLU A 152 -11.30 11.94 -18.60
C GLU A 152 -10.44 11.93 -17.35
N ALA A 153 -10.62 10.89 -16.51
CA ALA A 153 -9.80 10.68 -15.33
C ALA A 153 -8.36 10.33 -15.74
N ASP A 154 -7.36 10.94 -15.10
CA ASP A 154 -5.96 10.75 -15.43
C ASP A 154 -5.13 10.54 -14.16
N VAL A 155 -4.30 9.50 -14.19
CA VAL A 155 -3.46 9.10 -13.05
C VAL A 155 -2.47 10.20 -12.67
N LEU A 156 -1.74 10.76 -13.65
CA LEU A 156 -0.73 11.79 -13.38
C LEU A 156 -1.37 13.10 -12.92
N LYS A 157 -2.53 13.46 -13.45
CA LYS A 157 -3.28 14.63 -12.97
C LYS A 157 -3.77 14.47 -11.54
N SER A 158 -4.17 13.28 -11.15
CA SER A 158 -4.51 13.00 -9.75
C SER A 158 -3.30 13.13 -8.83
N ILE A 159 -2.10 12.75 -9.30
CA ILE A 159 -0.85 12.93 -8.57
C ILE A 159 -0.51 14.43 -8.40
N GLN A 160 -0.81 15.26 -9.41
CA GLN A 160 -0.57 16.71 -9.37
C GLN A 160 -1.35 17.43 -8.26
N LEU A 161 -2.44 16.82 -7.75
CA LEU A 161 -3.20 17.38 -6.63
C LEU A 161 -2.57 17.10 -5.26
N LEU A 162 -1.53 16.28 -5.20
CA LEU A 162 -0.87 15.95 -3.94
C LEU A 162 0.01 17.10 -3.44
N PRO A 163 0.11 17.30 -2.12
CA PRO A 163 0.99 18.30 -1.53
C PRO A 163 2.46 18.09 -1.96
N GLY A 164 3.11 19.18 -2.41
CA GLY A 164 4.50 19.16 -2.86
C GLY A 164 4.72 18.67 -4.30
N VAL A 165 3.63 18.54 -5.04
CA VAL A 165 3.64 18.31 -6.50
C VAL A 165 3.07 19.55 -7.16
N GLN A 166 3.73 20.04 -8.20
CA GLN A 166 3.28 21.17 -9.00
C GLN A 166 2.99 20.71 -10.42
N ASN A 167 2.02 21.35 -11.03
CA ASN A 167 1.67 21.13 -12.44
C ASN A 167 2.74 21.79 -13.33
N GLY A 168 2.98 21.16 -14.47
CA GLY A 168 3.69 21.81 -15.56
C GLY A 168 2.91 22.98 -16.15
N MET A 169 3.51 23.66 -17.12
CA MET A 169 2.85 24.76 -17.82
C MET A 169 1.53 24.28 -18.43
N ASN A 170 0.43 25.00 -18.10
CA ASN A 170 -0.86 24.96 -18.79
C ASN A 170 -1.46 23.56 -19.03
N GLY A 171 -1.56 22.74 -17.97
CA GLY A 171 -2.35 21.50 -18.04
C GLY A 171 -1.64 20.30 -18.64
N THR A 172 -0.32 20.37 -18.84
CA THR A 172 0.49 19.21 -19.25
C THR A 172 0.61 18.20 -18.12
N SER A 173 0.82 16.92 -18.45
CA SER A 173 0.98 15.81 -17.50
C SER A 173 2.34 15.78 -16.79
N GLY A 174 3.24 16.71 -17.08
CA GLY A 174 4.53 16.81 -16.40
C GLY A 174 4.41 17.02 -14.89
N LEU A 175 5.16 16.25 -14.11
CA LEU A 175 5.21 16.36 -12.65
C LEU A 175 6.46 17.14 -12.22
N TYR A 176 6.25 18.19 -11.44
CA TYR A 176 7.30 18.93 -10.76
C TYR A 176 7.22 18.63 -9.27
N VAL A 177 8.09 17.78 -8.78
CA VAL A 177 8.03 17.31 -7.40
C VAL A 177 9.15 17.96 -6.60
N ARG A 178 8.78 18.74 -5.57
CA ARG A 178 9.72 19.44 -4.67
C ARG A 178 10.79 20.24 -5.41
N GLY A 179 10.42 20.88 -6.53
CA GLY A 179 11.32 21.71 -7.34
C GLY A 179 12.12 20.95 -8.39
N GLY A 180 12.01 19.62 -8.45
CA GLY A 180 12.61 18.84 -9.54
C GLY A 180 11.73 18.83 -10.79
N GLY A 181 12.36 18.78 -11.97
CA GLY A 181 11.68 18.76 -13.28
C GLY A 181 11.11 17.39 -13.65
N PRO A 182 10.29 17.32 -14.72
CA PRO A 182 9.67 16.08 -15.17
C PRO A 182 10.67 15.00 -15.58
N ASP A 183 11.82 15.39 -16.11
CA ASP A 183 12.94 14.54 -16.51
C ASP A 183 13.65 13.86 -15.31
N GLN A 184 13.46 14.42 -14.11
CA GLN A 184 14.05 13.91 -12.87
C GLN A 184 13.18 12.91 -12.13
N ASN A 185 12.02 12.58 -12.66
CA ASN A 185 11.11 11.60 -12.09
C ASN A 185 11.34 10.23 -12.75
N LEU A 186 11.21 9.17 -11.96
CA LEU A 186 11.19 7.79 -12.44
C LEU A 186 9.74 7.30 -12.46
N TYR A 187 9.28 6.92 -13.64
CA TYR A 187 7.97 6.30 -13.80
C TYR A 187 8.16 4.81 -14.00
N LEU A 188 7.43 4.02 -13.24
CA LEU A 188 7.48 2.56 -13.29
C LEU A 188 6.07 2.03 -13.55
N LEU A 189 5.96 1.06 -14.46
CA LEU A 189 4.77 0.24 -14.65
C LEU A 189 5.15 -1.21 -14.33
N ASP A 190 4.59 -1.74 -13.24
CA ASP A 190 4.92 -3.07 -12.71
C ASP A 190 6.44 -3.29 -12.50
N GLY A 191 7.14 -2.20 -12.11
CA GLY A 191 8.58 -2.22 -11.88
C GLY A 191 9.44 -2.00 -13.13
N VAL A 192 8.83 -1.84 -14.32
CA VAL A 192 9.54 -1.54 -15.56
C VAL A 192 9.58 -0.03 -15.79
N PRO A 193 10.78 0.57 -16.04
CA PRO A 193 10.89 2.00 -16.30
C PRO A 193 10.21 2.40 -17.61
N LEU A 194 9.40 3.46 -17.53
CA LEU A 194 8.81 4.13 -18.70
C LEU A 194 9.52 5.45 -18.93
N TYR A 195 9.93 5.69 -20.18
CA TYR A 195 10.63 6.91 -20.58
C TYR A 195 9.68 8.00 -21.09
N ASN A 196 8.59 7.59 -21.72
CA ASN A 196 7.56 8.51 -22.20
C ASN A 196 6.22 8.13 -21.58
N VAL A 197 5.72 9.00 -20.70
CA VAL A 197 4.48 8.79 -19.96
C VAL A 197 3.36 9.72 -20.43
N ASP A 198 3.66 10.56 -21.40
CA ASP A 198 2.75 11.55 -21.94
C ASP A 198 2.16 11.09 -23.28
N HIS A 199 0.88 11.38 -23.45
CA HIS A 199 0.13 11.12 -24.66
C HIS A 199 -0.59 12.40 -25.10
N THR A 200 -0.94 12.50 -26.39
CA THR A 200 -1.68 13.65 -26.92
C THR A 200 -1.04 15.00 -26.55
N LEU A 201 0.22 15.21 -26.95
CA LEU A 201 0.98 16.45 -26.70
C LEU A 201 1.13 16.81 -25.20
N GLY A 202 1.17 15.79 -24.33
CA GLY A 202 1.30 15.99 -22.89
C GLY A 202 -0.01 16.33 -22.16
N LEU A 203 -1.14 16.24 -22.81
CA LEU A 203 -2.45 16.50 -22.18
C LEU A 203 -2.95 15.34 -21.33
N LEU A 204 -2.62 14.11 -21.70
CA LEU A 204 -3.04 12.88 -21.03
C LEU A 204 -1.84 11.99 -20.75
N SER A 205 -1.94 11.18 -19.72
CA SER A 205 -0.96 10.13 -19.43
C SER A 205 -1.27 8.84 -20.18
N VAL A 206 -0.26 7.99 -20.30
CA VAL A 206 -0.40 6.63 -20.87
C VAL A 206 -1.10 5.66 -19.90
N PHE A 207 -1.31 6.09 -18.65
CA PHE A 207 -1.90 5.25 -17.61
C PHE A 207 -3.43 5.30 -17.66
N THR A 208 -4.05 4.19 -18.02
CA THR A 208 -5.50 4.03 -18.04
C THR A 208 -5.99 3.70 -16.63
N PRO A 209 -6.84 4.54 -15.99
CA PRO A 209 -7.27 4.32 -14.61
C PRO A 209 -7.95 2.97 -14.37
N GLU A 210 -8.59 2.42 -15.39
CA GLU A 210 -9.27 1.13 -15.33
C GLU A 210 -8.27 -0.03 -15.18
N ALA A 211 -7.08 0.09 -15.81
CA ALA A 211 -6.04 -0.93 -15.77
C ALA A 211 -5.16 -0.83 -14.52
N VAL A 212 -5.25 0.26 -13.78
CA VAL A 212 -4.38 0.53 -12.63
C VAL A 212 -5.03 0.04 -11.35
N LYS A 213 -4.24 -0.66 -10.52
CA LYS A 213 -4.62 -1.16 -9.20
C LYS A 213 -4.19 -0.22 -8.08
N LYS A 214 -2.99 0.33 -8.22
CA LYS A 214 -2.37 1.16 -7.18
C LYS A 214 -1.34 2.09 -7.77
N VAL A 215 -1.23 3.27 -7.19
CA VAL A 215 -0.20 4.26 -7.53
C VAL A 215 0.50 4.69 -6.25
N ASP A 216 1.80 4.48 -6.18
CA ASP A 216 2.65 4.95 -5.10
C ASP A 216 3.58 6.06 -5.61
N LEU A 217 3.52 7.23 -4.98
CA LEU A 217 4.43 8.34 -5.21
C LEU A 217 5.44 8.46 -4.07
N TYR A 218 6.71 8.31 -4.37
CA TYR A 218 7.83 8.55 -3.45
C TYR A 218 8.42 9.92 -3.73
N LYS A 219 8.26 10.88 -2.81
CA LYS A 219 8.75 12.26 -2.94
C LYS A 219 10.12 12.47 -2.29
N SER A 220 10.59 11.52 -1.51
CA SER A 220 11.87 11.50 -0.81
C SER A 220 12.05 10.14 -0.13
N SER A 221 13.27 9.85 0.35
CA SER A 221 13.57 8.60 1.05
C SER A 221 13.21 7.37 0.22
N PHE A 222 13.79 7.30 -0.97
CA PHE A 222 13.55 6.19 -1.89
C PHE A 222 14.05 4.88 -1.29
N PRO A 223 13.25 3.80 -1.35
CA PRO A 223 13.76 2.47 -1.05
C PRO A 223 14.99 2.14 -1.90
N ALA A 224 15.95 1.39 -1.35
CA ALA A 224 17.22 1.08 -2.00
C ALA A 224 17.09 0.35 -3.35
N ARG A 225 15.91 -0.25 -3.62
CA ARG A 225 15.59 -0.89 -4.92
C ARG A 225 15.41 0.11 -6.07
N PHE A 226 15.21 1.37 -5.77
CA PHE A 226 15.01 2.42 -6.77
C PHE A 226 16.25 3.29 -6.89
N GLY A 227 16.59 3.67 -8.12
CA GLY A 227 17.71 4.55 -8.40
C GLY A 227 17.60 5.23 -9.77
N GLY A 228 18.59 6.06 -10.09
CA GLY A 228 18.71 6.67 -11.42
C GLY A 228 17.88 7.92 -11.66
N ARG A 229 17.13 8.43 -10.67
CA ARG A 229 16.39 9.69 -10.73
C ARG A 229 16.52 10.49 -9.44
N LEU A 230 16.34 11.82 -9.52
CA LEU A 230 16.68 12.72 -8.43
C LEU A 230 15.49 13.29 -7.67
N SER A 231 14.32 13.38 -8.31
CA SER A 231 13.17 14.10 -7.75
C SER A 231 12.14 13.18 -7.13
N SER A 232 11.53 12.29 -7.90
CA SER A 232 10.50 11.40 -7.41
C SER A 232 10.45 10.07 -8.14
N ILE A 233 9.69 9.13 -7.56
CA ILE A 233 9.40 7.85 -8.18
C ILE A 233 7.89 7.64 -8.15
N VAL A 234 7.32 7.39 -9.31
CA VAL A 234 5.91 7.02 -9.50
C VAL A 234 5.88 5.55 -9.85
N ASP A 235 5.46 4.71 -8.89
CA ASP A 235 5.32 3.26 -9.08
C ASP A 235 3.84 2.93 -9.31
N VAL A 236 3.50 2.60 -10.56
CA VAL A 236 2.15 2.23 -10.99
C VAL A 236 2.07 0.72 -11.08
N ARG A 237 1.05 0.14 -10.46
CA ARG A 237 0.75 -1.29 -10.52
C ARG A 237 -0.53 -1.53 -11.27
N THR A 238 -0.52 -2.49 -12.18
CA THR A 238 -1.70 -2.88 -12.94
C THR A 238 -2.57 -3.87 -12.16
N ASN A 239 -3.83 -3.98 -12.56
CA ASN A 239 -4.75 -5.00 -12.06
C ASN A 239 -4.33 -6.38 -12.53
N ASP A 240 -4.61 -7.40 -11.71
CA ASP A 240 -4.33 -8.81 -12.04
C ASP A 240 -5.47 -9.44 -12.85
N GLY A 241 -6.63 -8.76 -12.94
CA GLY A 241 -7.85 -9.28 -13.55
C GLY A 241 -8.70 -10.13 -12.59
N ASN A 242 -9.99 -10.26 -12.89
CA ASN A 242 -10.95 -10.97 -12.06
C ASN A 242 -10.84 -12.49 -12.29
N MET A 243 -10.63 -13.26 -11.21
CA MET A 243 -10.49 -14.72 -11.24
C MET A 243 -11.83 -15.48 -11.22
N GLN A 244 -12.96 -14.78 -11.02
CA GLN A 244 -14.28 -15.40 -10.82
C GLN A 244 -15.24 -15.14 -11.95
N HIS A 245 -15.29 -13.87 -12.41
CA HIS A 245 -16.28 -13.39 -13.35
C HIS A 245 -15.65 -12.58 -14.47
N TYR A 246 -16.28 -12.61 -15.64
CA TYR A 246 -15.91 -11.72 -16.73
C TYR A 246 -16.49 -10.34 -16.49
N HIS A 247 -15.67 -9.32 -16.63
CA HIS A 247 -16.04 -7.92 -16.58
C HIS A 247 -15.50 -7.19 -17.80
N GLY A 248 -16.26 -6.23 -18.26
CA GLY A 248 -15.83 -5.34 -19.33
C GLY A 248 -16.36 -3.94 -19.10
N SER A 249 -15.56 -2.94 -19.46
CA SER A 249 -15.95 -1.54 -19.45
C SER A 249 -15.54 -0.88 -20.75
N LEU A 250 -16.42 -0.03 -21.26
CA LEU A 250 -16.19 0.81 -22.43
C LEU A 250 -16.46 2.24 -22.02
N THR A 251 -15.44 3.08 -22.10
CA THR A 251 -15.55 4.51 -21.86
C THR A 251 -15.25 5.24 -23.15
N ILE A 252 -16.15 6.11 -23.57
CA ILE A 252 -15.97 6.94 -24.75
C ILE A 252 -15.89 8.38 -24.31
N GLY A 253 -14.69 8.96 -24.41
CA GLY A 253 -14.41 10.36 -24.14
C GLY A 253 -14.31 11.19 -25.43
N LEU A 254 -14.09 12.49 -25.27
CA LEU A 254 -13.91 13.41 -26.41
C LEU A 254 -12.56 13.20 -27.11
N LEU A 255 -11.53 12.87 -26.37
CA LEU A 255 -10.16 12.70 -26.87
C LEU A 255 -9.75 11.24 -26.95
N THR A 256 -10.21 10.41 -26.02
CA THR A 256 -9.83 9.00 -25.93
C THR A 256 -11.02 8.10 -25.75
N SER A 257 -10.86 6.85 -26.16
CA SER A 257 -11.81 5.78 -25.86
C SER A 257 -11.04 4.62 -25.23
N HIS A 258 -11.56 4.11 -24.13
CA HIS A 258 -10.96 3.03 -23.37
C HIS A 258 -11.85 1.80 -23.44
N LEU A 259 -11.26 0.67 -23.74
CA LEU A 259 -11.91 -0.64 -23.66
C LEU A 259 -11.10 -1.49 -22.69
N GLN A 260 -11.75 -1.99 -21.68
CA GLN A 260 -11.18 -2.98 -20.76
C GLN A 260 -12.03 -4.24 -20.82
N PHE A 261 -11.35 -5.38 -20.82
CA PHE A 261 -11.99 -6.69 -20.69
C PHE A 261 -11.12 -7.58 -19.80
N GLU A 262 -11.72 -8.18 -18.80
CA GLU A 262 -11.03 -9.04 -17.84
C GLU A 262 -11.87 -10.26 -17.50
N GLY A 263 -11.20 -11.31 -17.03
CA GLY A 263 -11.91 -12.50 -16.59
C GLY A 263 -11.00 -13.69 -16.31
N PRO A 264 -11.59 -14.81 -15.85
CA PRO A 264 -10.83 -16.02 -15.58
C PRO A 264 -10.50 -16.76 -16.88
N ILE A 265 -9.24 -17.17 -17.04
CA ILE A 265 -8.85 -18.24 -17.97
C ILE A 265 -9.14 -19.58 -17.29
N TRP A 266 -8.74 -19.69 -16.03
CA TRP A 266 -9.03 -20.83 -15.19
C TRP A 266 -9.46 -20.33 -13.81
N LYS A 267 -10.70 -20.58 -13.44
CA LYS A 267 -11.28 -20.09 -12.19
C LYS A 267 -10.40 -20.43 -10.99
N ASP A 268 -10.23 -19.48 -10.10
CA ASP A 268 -9.42 -19.53 -8.88
C ASP A 268 -7.89 -19.65 -9.10
N HIS A 269 -7.42 -19.74 -10.36
CA HIS A 269 -6.00 -19.95 -10.65
C HIS A 269 -5.40 -18.89 -11.57
N THR A 270 -6.09 -18.54 -12.65
CA THR A 270 -5.51 -17.68 -13.69
C THR A 270 -6.56 -16.73 -14.23
N SER A 271 -6.23 -15.45 -14.25
CA SER A 271 -7.04 -14.39 -14.86
C SER A 271 -6.27 -13.70 -15.98
N PHE A 272 -6.98 -12.94 -16.78
CA PHE A 272 -6.40 -12.04 -17.77
C PHE A 272 -7.08 -10.68 -17.68
N ILE A 273 -6.36 -9.66 -18.12
CA ILE A 273 -6.86 -8.32 -18.35
C ILE A 273 -6.33 -7.81 -19.69
N ILE A 274 -7.21 -7.25 -20.48
CA ILE A 274 -6.88 -6.60 -21.75
C ILE A 274 -7.38 -5.18 -21.66
N CYS A 275 -6.49 -4.22 -21.90
CA CYS A 275 -6.84 -2.81 -21.89
C CYS A 275 -6.39 -2.18 -23.21
N LEU A 276 -7.30 -1.50 -23.88
CA LEU A 276 -7.05 -0.78 -25.12
C LEU A 276 -7.35 0.69 -24.90
N LEU A 277 -6.39 1.53 -25.27
CA LEU A 277 -6.52 2.97 -25.32
C LEU A 277 -6.51 3.39 -26.79
N TYR A 278 -7.57 4.01 -27.26
CA TYR A 278 -7.65 4.62 -28.57
C TYR A 278 -7.77 6.14 -28.43
N THR A 279 -6.92 6.86 -29.12
CA THR A 279 -6.99 8.32 -29.20
C THR A 279 -7.63 8.71 -30.52
N SER A 280 -8.59 9.63 -30.45
CA SER A 280 -9.19 10.19 -31.66
C SER A 280 -8.10 10.87 -32.49
N PRO A 281 -7.96 10.53 -33.78
CA PRO A 281 -7.00 11.20 -34.63
C PRO A 281 -7.34 12.70 -34.69
N SER A 282 -6.34 13.54 -34.44
CA SER A 282 -6.48 14.96 -34.68
C SER A 282 -6.87 15.19 -36.14
N PRO A 283 -7.94 15.94 -36.44
CA PRO A 283 -8.21 16.32 -37.82
C PRO A 283 -6.99 17.04 -38.39
N ARG A 284 -6.48 16.53 -39.47
CA ARG A 284 -5.40 17.16 -40.22
C ARG A 284 -5.92 18.40 -40.92
#